data_cb66c33f48f8937eee2d13fc282e3734
#
_entry.id   cb66c33f48f8937eee2d13fc282e3734
#
_cell.length_a   1.000
_cell.length_b   1.000
_cell.length_c   1.000
_cell.angle_alpha   90.00
_cell.angle_beta   90.00
_cell.angle_gamma   90.00
#
_symmetry.space_group_name_H-M   'P 1'
#
loop_
_entity.id
_entity.type
_entity.pdbx_description
1 polymer ?
#
loop_
_entity_poly.entity_id
_entity_poly.type
_entity_poly.pdbx_seq_one_letter_code
_entity_poly.pdbx_strand_id
1 'polypeptide(L)'
;SVAAVSQGGPREARMALEAAAEPPETVAVIACSASAGAWGVFDDLGGRLPAFAETTILRPQPSRWPNFLKATNLLNVANQIAVIAIVAIGMTLVILTGGIDLSVGSLIALSSVAGAVVIRDACGGQAAGTAGMLAGGAAGLLVCGIAGLLSGGVVTLFGIPPFIATLGMMLVASGSAYILAEGQSINQVPDAFVWLGRGADLAGLPNAVVLMLVLYATAHIVMSRT
;
A
#
# COMPACT_ATOMS: atom_id res chain seq x y z
N SER A 1 -35.44 -3.42 7.77
CA SER A 1 -34.89 -2.37 6.88
C SER A 1 -34.00 -1.43 7.70
N VAL A 2 -32.97 -0.86 7.09
CA VAL A 2 -32.14 0.17 7.71
C VAL A 2 -32.84 1.50 7.48
N ALA A 3 -33.23 2.18 8.56
CA ALA A 3 -33.97 3.45 8.46
C ALA A 3 -33.03 4.61 8.08
N ALA A 4 -31.86 4.70 8.69
CA ALA A 4 -30.87 5.73 8.38
C ALA A 4 -29.45 5.28 8.76
N VAL A 5 -28.45 5.81 8.06
CA VAL A 5 -27.03 5.67 8.40
C VAL A 5 -26.44 7.08 8.49
N SER A 6 -25.87 7.43 9.65
CA SER A 6 -25.18 8.71 9.86
C SER A 6 -23.69 8.49 10.05
N GLN A 7 -22.88 9.32 9.41
CA GLN A 7 -21.42 9.36 9.58
C GLN A 7 -21.05 10.78 10.02
N GLY A 8 -20.16 10.89 11.00
CA GLY A 8 -19.72 12.19 11.51
C GLY A 8 -19.52 12.20 13.02
N GLY A 9 -19.64 13.38 13.63
CA GLY A 9 -19.49 13.59 15.06
C GLY A 9 -20.80 13.54 15.86
N PRO A 10 -20.76 13.88 17.15
CA PRO A 10 -21.94 13.87 18.04
C PRO A 10 -23.09 14.78 17.56
N ARG A 11 -22.77 15.85 16.85
CA ARG A 11 -23.75 16.80 16.32
C ARG A 11 -24.55 16.18 15.17
N GLU A 12 -23.87 15.52 14.24
CA GLU A 12 -24.46 14.82 13.10
C GLU A 12 -25.31 13.64 13.57
N ALA A 13 -24.83 12.90 14.56
CA ALA A 13 -25.60 11.82 15.18
C ALA A 13 -26.91 12.35 15.82
N ARG A 14 -26.86 13.48 16.53
CA ARG A 14 -28.04 14.10 17.11
C ARG A 14 -29.04 14.52 16.04
N MET A 15 -28.61 15.19 14.98
CA MET A 15 -29.48 15.61 13.88
C MET A 15 -30.13 14.43 13.18
N ALA A 16 -29.39 13.33 13.00
CA ALA A 16 -29.93 12.11 12.40
C ALA A 16 -30.99 11.43 13.29
N LEU A 17 -30.80 11.46 14.61
CA LEU A 17 -31.77 10.93 15.57
C LEU A 17 -33.04 11.80 15.61
N GLU A 18 -32.91 13.13 15.64
CA GLU A 18 -34.04 14.07 15.58
C GLU A 18 -34.83 13.87 14.29
N ALA A 19 -34.17 13.72 13.15
CA ALA A 19 -34.82 13.45 11.86
C ALA A 19 -35.50 12.07 11.80
N ALA A 20 -34.93 11.05 12.43
CA ALA A 20 -35.52 9.71 12.48
C ALA A 20 -36.71 9.60 13.47
N ALA A 21 -36.90 10.61 14.32
CA ALA A 21 -38.03 10.69 15.23
C ALA A 21 -39.31 11.30 14.55
N GLU A 22 -39.18 11.84 13.34
CA GLU A 22 -40.25 12.49 12.59
C GLU A 22 -40.38 11.91 11.17
N PRO A 23 -41.43 11.18 10.79
CA PRO A 23 -42.56 10.67 11.54
C PRO A 23 -42.20 9.52 12.47
N PRO A 24 -42.98 9.22 13.50
CA PRO A 24 -42.61 8.22 14.49
C PRO A 24 -42.59 6.83 13.89
N GLU A 25 -41.48 6.47 13.30
CA GLU A 25 -41.15 5.08 12.98
C GLU A 25 -40.57 4.45 14.23
N THR A 26 -41.08 3.27 14.61
CA THR A 26 -40.49 2.51 15.71
C THR A 26 -39.11 1.99 15.32
N VAL A 27 -38.06 2.68 15.76
CA VAL A 27 -36.69 2.22 15.61
C VAL A 27 -36.38 1.22 16.71
N ALA A 28 -36.30 -0.06 16.35
CA ALA A 28 -36.09 -1.12 17.32
C ALA A 28 -34.63 -1.17 17.83
N VAL A 29 -33.67 -0.83 17.00
CA VAL A 29 -32.23 -0.96 17.32
C VAL A 29 -31.44 0.21 16.74
N ILE A 30 -30.60 0.81 17.56
CA ILE A 30 -29.57 1.77 17.14
C ILE A 30 -28.20 1.10 17.34
N ALA A 31 -27.45 0.89 16.28
CA ALA A 31 -26.07 0.40 16.34
C ALA A 31 -25.09 1.58 16.17
N CYS A 32 -24.22 1.81 17.13
CA CYS A 32 -23.20 2.86 17.08
C CYS A 32 -21.79 2.27 16.93
N SER A 33 -20.82 3.05 16.41
CA SER A 33 -19.42 2.66 16.41
C SER A 33 -18.85 2.65 17.84
N ALA A 34 -17.71 2.00 18.06
CA ALA A 34 -17.07 1.93 19.38
C ALA A 34 -16.73 3.33 19.93
N SER A 35 -16.32 4.26 19.07
CA SER A 35 -16.07 5.65 19.46
C SER A 35 -17.34 6.44 19.73
N ALA A 36 -18.39 6.20 18.93
CA ALA A 36 -19.68 6.87 19.10
C ALA A 36 -20.43 6.38 20.34
N GLY A 37 -20.22 5.13 20.76
CA GLY A 37 -20.87 4.57 21.94
C GLY A 37 -20.61 5.30 23.25
N ALA A 38 -19.53 6.10 23.31
CA ALA A 38 -19.19 6.95 24.47
C ALA A 38 -19.81 8.37 24.40
N TRP A 39 -20.54 8.71 23.34
CA TRP A 39 -21.11 10.05 23.21
C TRP A 39 -22.35 10.19 24.09
N GLY A 40 -22.42 11.30 24.83
CA GLY A 40 -23.57 11.64 25.70
C GLY A 40 -24.89 11.87 24.95
N VAL A 41 -24.86 11.87 23.61
CA VAL A 41 -26.05 11.91 22.74
C VAL A 41 -26.95 10.68 22.95
N PHE A 42 -26.34 9.53 23.29
CA PHE A 42 -27.04 8.26 23.52
C PHE A 42 -27.42 8.05 24.99
N ASP A 43 -27.07 8.98 25.89
CA ASP A 43 -27.44 8.90 27.29
C ASP A 43 -28.85 9.49 27.46
N ASP A 44 -29.73 8.70 28.10
CA ASP A 44 -31.13 9.06 28.32
C ASP A 44 -31.91 9.45 27.03
N LEU A 45 -31.66 8.66 25.96
CA LEU A 45 -32.28 8.92 24.65
C LEU A 45 -33.81 8.84 24.71
N GLY A 46 -34.36 7.87 25.45
CA GLY A 46 -35.80 7.70 25.65
C GLY A 46 -36.45 8.84 26.42
N GLY A 47 -35.73 9.47 27.36
CA GLY A 47 -36.23 10.64 28.08
C GLY A 47 -36.24 11.89 27.22
N ARG A 48 -35.32 12.03 26.28
CA ARG A 48 -35.20 13.20 25.37
C ARG A 48 -36.08 13.09 24.14
N LEU A 49 -36.18 11.89 23.58
CA LEU A 49 -36.93 11.56 22.36
C LEU A 49 -37.83 10.35 22.64
N PRO A 50 -39.10 10.55 22.97
CA PRO A 50 -40.01 9.45 23.33
C PRO A 50 -40.15 8.36 22.26
N ALA A 51 -39.93 8.69 20.98
CA ALA A 51 -39.89 7.74 19.88
C ALA A 51 -38.87 6.62 20.07
N PHE A 52 -37.84 6.84 20.88
CA PHE A 52 -36.77 5.86 21.15
C PHE A 52 -36.84 5.25 22.57
N ALA A 53 -37.98 5.36 23.27
CA ALA A 53 -38.12 4.87 24.65
C ALA A 53 -37.89 3.36 24.77
N GLU A 54 -38.28 2.57 23.74
CA GLU A 54 -38.09 1.11 23.68
C GLU A 54 -36.91 0.68 22.80
N THR A 55 -36.09 1.62 22.33
CA THR A 55 -35.00 1.32 21.39
C THR A 55 -33.80 0.71 22.11
N THR A 56 -33.29 -0.40 21.62
CA THR A 56 -32.06 -1.02 22.13
C THR A 56 -30.85 -0.36 21.48
N ILE A 57 -29.94 0.21 22.30
CA ILE A 57 -28.68 0.79 21.82
C ILE A 57 -27.59 -0.29 21.88
N LEU A 58 -27.13 -0.76 20.73
CA LEU A 58 -25.99 -1.66 20.62
C LEU A 58 -24.68 -0.88 20.65
N ARG A 59 -24.02 -0.94 21.80
CA ARG A 59 -22.69 -0.34 22.01
C ARG A 59 -21.64 -1.43 21.85
N PRO A 60 -20.80 -1.43 20.78
CA PRO A 60 -19.74 -2.43 20.66
C PRO A 60 -18.74 -2.27 21.78
N GLN A 61 -18.53 -3.32 22.54
CA GLN A 61 -17.50 -3.33 23.57
C GLN A 61 -16.12 -3.39 22.93
N PRO A 62 -15.16 -2.58 23.40
CA PRO A 62 -13.79 -2.65 22.89
C PRO A 62 -13.23 -4.04 23.23
N SER A 63 -13.09 -4.88 22.21
CA SER A 63 -12.44 -6.17 22.35
C SER A 63 -10.94 -5.94 22.61
N ARG A 64 -10.45 -6.30 23.77
CA ARG A 64 -9.02 -6.32 24.11
C ARG A 64 -8.28 -7.51 23.51
N TRP A 65 -8.79 -8.06 22.42
CA TRP A 65 -8.11 -9.12 21.71
C TRP A 65 -6.80 -8.60 21.12
N PRO A 66 -5.65 -9.24 21.39
CA PRO A 66 -4.39 -8.80 20.81
C PRO A 66 -4.46 -8.94 19.29
N ASN A 67 -4.70 -7.84 18.58
CA ASN A 67 -4.79 -7.82 17.12
C ASN A 67 -3.45 -8.19 16.47
N PHE A 68 -2.35 -8.10 17.21
CA PHE A 68 -1.00 -8.39 16.73
C PHE A 68 -0.87 -9.83 16.20
N LEU A 69 -1.39 -10.82 16.93
CA LEU A 69 -1.28 -12.24 16.56
C LEU A 69 -2.39 -12.74 15.64
N LYS A 70 -3.28 -11.87 15.14
CA LYS A 70 -4.24 -12.28 14.13
C LYS A 70 -3.52 -12.65 12.84
N ALA A 71 -3.90 -13.78 12.21
CA ALA A 71 -3.31 -14.23 10.96
C ALA A 71 -3.30 -13.14 9.87
N THR A 72 -4.39 -12.38 9.76
CA THR A 72 -4.49 -11.25 8.82
C THR A 72 -3.44 -10.17 9.10
N ASN A 73 -3.18 -9.84 10.37
CA ASN A 73 -2.17 -8.86 10.72
C ASN A 73 -0.77 -9.39 10.44
N LEU A 74 -0.48 -10.65 10.78
CA LEU A 74 0.81 -11.29 10.50
C LEU A 74 1.09 -11.35 9.00
N LEU A 75 0.09 -11.68 8.18
CA LEU A 75 0.22 -11.69 6.72
C LEU A 75 0.45 -10.29 6.16
N ASN A 76 -0.23 -9.28 6.70
CA ASN A 76 0.01 -7.88 6.29
C ASN A 76 1.44 -7.42 6.65
N VAL A 77 1.91 -7.75 7.84
CA VAL A 77 3.29 -7.47 8.27
C VAL A 77 4.29 -8.21 7.39
N ALA A 78 4.05 -9.49 7.10
CA ALA A 78 4.90 -10.28 6.21
C ALA A 78 4.97 -9.68 4.80
N ASN A 79 3.83 -9.21 4.27
CA ASN A 79 3.78 -8.54 2.96
C ASN A 79 4.59 -7.23 2.93
N GLN A 80 4.51 -6.42 3.99
CA GLN A 80 5.29 -5.18 4.08
C GLN A 80 6.79 -5.47 4.21
N ILE A 81 7.17 -6.47 5.01
CA ILE A 81 8.56 -6.89 5.18
C ILE A 81 9.12 -7.48 3.88
N ALA A 82 8.31 -8.21 3.09
CA ALA A 82 8.75 -8.83 1.86
C ALA A 82 9.37 -7.83 0.88
N VAL A 83 8.75 -6.66 0.71
CA VAL A 83 9.29 -5.61 -0.16
C VAL A 83 10.65 -5.12 0.32
N ILE A 84 10.77 -4.86 1.62
CA ILE A 84 12.04 -4.40 2.23
C ILE A 84 13.10 -5.48 2.12
N ALA A 85 12.73 -6.75 2.34
CA ALA A 85 13.66 -7.88 2.27
C ALA A 85 14.17 -8.11 0.83
N ILE A 86 13.32 -7.96 -0.20
CA ILE A 86 13.74 -8.03 -1.61
C ILE A 86 14.78 -6.95 -1.91
N VAL A 87 14.54 -5.72 -1.47
CA VAL A 87 15.50 -4.62 -1.61
C VAL A 87 16.80 -4.91 -0.86
N ALA A 88 16.71 -5.47 0.35
CA ALA A 88 17.87 -5.81 1.17
C ALA A 88 18.78 -6.86 0.52
N ILE A 89 18.24 -7.81 -0.27
CA ILE A 89 19.05 -8.75 -1.06
C ILE A 89 19.96 -7.98 -2.04
N GLY A 90 19.40 -7.04 -2.79
CA GLY A 90 20.17 -6.21 -3.72
C GLY A 90 21.19 -5.33 -2.99
N MET A 91 20.80 -4.72 -1.88
CA MET A 91 21.70 -3.90 -1.05
C MET A 91 22.86 -4.72 -0.45
N THR A 92 22.62 -5.98 -0.10
CA THR A 92 23.69 -6.88 0.38
C THR A 92 24.77 -7.05 -0.68
N LEU A 93 24.41 -7.22 -1.95
CA LEU A 93 25.37 -7.34 -3.05
C LEU A 93 26.19 -6.05 -3.22
N VAL A 94 25.57 -4.88 -3.10
CA VAL A 94 26.24 -3.58 -3.17
C VAL A 94 27.22 -3.41 -2.00
N ILE A 95 26.81 -3.78 -0.77
CA ILE A 95 27.65 -3.69 0.43
C ILE A 95 28.86 -4.63 0.33
N LEU A 96 28.68 -5.85 -0.20
CA LEU A 96 29.78 -6.80 -0.41
C LEU A 96 30.85 -6.27 -1.36
N THR A 97 30.49 -5.43 -2.31
CA THR A 97 31.46 -4.74 -3.20
C THR A 97 32.05 -3.47 -2.57
N GLY A 98 31.79 -3.19 -1.30
CA GLY A 98 32.28 -2.01 -0.59
C GLY A 98 31.52 -0.72 -0.95
N GLY A 99 30.36 -0.82 -1.62
CA GLY A 99 29.53 0.31 -2.03
C GLY A 99 28.43 0.64 -1.02
N ILE A 100 27.95 1.88 -1.11
CA ILE A 100 26.70 2.33 -0.46
C ILE A 100 25.83 2.93 -1.56
N ASP A 101 24.61 2.40 -1.73
CA ASP A 101 23.67 2.91 -2.73
C ASP A 101 22.50 3.65 -2.03
N LEU A 102 22.49 4.98 -2.19
CA LEU A 102 21.44 5.85 -1.66
C LEU A 102 20.30 6.06 -2.66
N SER A 103 20.43 5.56 -3.89
CA SER A 103 19.46 5.81 -4.96
C SER A 103 18.30 4.81 -4.99
N VAL A 104 18.35 3.72 -4.23
CA VAL A 104 17.40 2.61 -4.29
C VAL A 104 15.94 3.06 -4.19
N GLY A 105 15.62 3.92 -3.22
CA GLY A 105 14.23 4.41 -3.05
C GLY A 105 13.72 5.21 -4.25
N SER A 106 14.55 6.07 -4.82
CA SER A 106 14.22 6.87 -5.99
C SER A 106 14.15 6.02 -7.27
N LEU A 107 14.98 4.98 -7.37
CA LEU A 107 14.92 4.02 -8.49
C LEU A 107 13.65 3.16 -8.44
N ILE A 108 13.18 2.78 -7.26
CA ILE A 108 11.88 2.11 -7.10
C ILE A 108 10.75 3.02 -7.61
N ALA A 109 10.76 4.30 -7.23
CA ALA A 109 9.79 5.26 -7.71
C ALA A 109 9.86 5.44 -9.24
N LEU A 110 11.07 5.63 -9.78
CA LEU A 110 11.28 5.80 -11.22
C LEU A 110 10.84 4.57 -12.02
N SER A 111 11.17 3.34 -11.54
CA SER A 111 10.76 2.10 -12.20
C SER A 111 9.26 1.92 -12.23
N SER A 112 8.59 2.24 -11.12
CA SER A 112 7.14 2.15 -11.02
C SER A 112 6.45 3.13 -11.97
N VAL A 113 6.94 4.37 -12.02
CA VAL A 113 6.43 5.40 -12.93
C VAL A 113 6.69 5.01 -14.39
N ALA A 114 7.92 4.60 -14.73
CA ALA A 114 8.27 4.20 -16.11
C ALA A 114 7.40 3.02 -16.59
N GLY A 115 7.21 2.01 -15.75
CA GLY A 115 6.33 0.89 -16.07
C GLY A 115 4.87 1.31 -16.25
N ALA A 116 4.35 2.16 -15.37
CA ALA A 116 2.98 2.66 -15.43
C ALA A 116 2.75 3.57 -16.67
N VAL A 117 3.71 4.41 -17.01
CA VAL A 117 3.66 5.25 -18.24
C VAL A 117 3.60 4.39 -19.49
N VAL A 118 4.44 3.35 -19.60
CA VAL A 118 4.42 2.45 -20.75
C VAL A 118 3.07 1.73 -20.86
N ILE A 119 2.50 1.27 -19.74
CA ILE A 119 1.18 0.64 -19.75
C ILE A 119 0.11 1.64 -20.17
N ARG A 120 0.13 2.85 -19.60
CA ARG A 120 -0.86 3.90 -19.87
C ARG A 120 -0.85 4.35 -21.32
N ASP A 121 0.33 4.70 -21.83
CA ASP A 121 0.46 5.43 -23.10
C ASP A 121 0.67 4.52 -24.32
N ALA A 122 1.34 3.40 -24.14
CA ALA A 122 1.67 2.49 -25.25
C ALA A 122 0.83 1.19 -25.29
N CYS A 123 0.24 0.79 -24.15
CA CYS A 123 -0.40 -0.53 -24.06
C CYS A 123 -1.92 -0.47 -23.77
N GLY A 124 -2.53 0.73 -23.79
CA GLY A 124 -3.98 0.89 -23.61
C GLY A 124 -4.46 1.05 -22.18
N GLY A 125 -3.56 1.38 -21.23
CA GLY A 125 -3.91 1.73 -19.85
C GLY A 125 -4.59 0.59 -19.10
N GLN A 126 -5.77 0.85 -18.53
CA GLN A 126 -6.55 -0.16 -17.80
C GLN A 126 -6.97 -1.37 -18.64
N ALA A 127 -7.07 -1.22 -19.98
CA ALA A 127 -7.41 -2.29 -20.90
C ALA A 127 -6.18 -3.09 -21.39
N ALA A 128 -4.97 -2.79 -20.88
CA ALA A 128 -3.76 -3.44 -21.29
C ALA A 128 -3.82 -4.96 -20.99
N GLY A 129 -3.55 -5.77 -22.00
CA GLY A 129 -3.44 -7.21 -21.87
C GLY A 129 -2.14 -7.65 -21.22
N THR A 130 -1.95 -8.95 -21.04
CA THR A 130 -0.75 -9.54 -20.40
C THR A 130 0.56 -9.06 -21.05
N ALA A 131 0.61 -8.94 -22.39
CA ALA A 131 1.78 -8.45 -23.09
C ALA A 131 2.13 -6.99 -22.71
N GLY A 132 1.13 -6.13 -22.55
CA GLY A 132 1.32 -4.75 -22.12
C GLY A 132 1.79 -4.65 -20.67
N MET A 133 1.27 -5.50 -19.78
CA MET A 133 1.73 -5.59 -18.40
C MET A 133 3.20 -6.05 -18.31
N LEU A 134 3.59 -7.06 -19.12
CA LEU A 134 4.97 -7.53 -19.20
C LEU A 134 5.89 -6.44 -19.77
N ALA A 135 5.44 -5.70 -20.78
CA ALA A 135 6.20 -4.59 -21.36
C ALA A 135 6.44 -3.50 -20.32
N GLY A 136 5.42 -3.12 -19.54
CA GLY A 136 5.57 -2.15 -18.44
C GLY A 136 6.53 -2.63 -17.35
N GLY A 137 6.40 -3.89 -16.92
CA GLY A 137 7.33 -4.48 -15.96
C GLY A 137 8.77 -4.49 -16.47
N ALA A 138 8.98 -4.90 -17.74
CA ALA A 138 10.29 -4.88 -18.39
C ALA A 138 10.86 -3.46 -18.49
N ALA A 139 10.04 -2.47 -18.83
CA ALA A 139 10.46 -1.07 -18.89
C ALA A 139 10.96 -0.58 -17.54
N GLY A 140 10.25 -0.87 -16.45
CA GLY A 140 10.69 -0.54 -15.09
C GLY A 140 12.04 -1.19 -14.74
N LEU A 141 12.21 -2.48 -15.04
CA LEU A 141 13.47 -3.20 -14.81
C LEU A 141 14.63 -2.64 -15.66
N LEU A 142 14.38 -2.33 -16.92
CA LEU A 142 15.40 -1.75 -17.81
C LEU A 142 15.85 -0.37 -17.33
N VAL A 143 14.94 0.48 -16.90
CA VAL A 143 15.28 1.82 -16.38
C VAL A 143 16.15 1.70 -15.12
N CYS A 144 15.82 0.82 -14.19
CA CYS A 144 16.67 0.54 -13.03
C CYS A 144 18.03 -0.04 -13.43
N GLY A 145 18.06 -0.98 -14.38
CA GLY A 145 19.31 -1.56 -14.87
C GLY A 145 20.24 -0.53 -15.51
N ILE A 146 19.70 0.35 -16.35
CA ILE A 146 20.45 1.45 -16.96
C ILE A 146 20.97 2.42 -15.89
N ALA A 147 20.14 2.83 -14.95
CA ALA A 147 20.54 3.73 -13.88
C ALA A 147 21.64 3.13 -13.00
N GLY A 148 21.52 1.84 -12.66
CA GLY A 148 22.57 1.10 -11.93
C GLY A 148 23.87 0.99 -12.71
N LEU A 149 23.79 0.74 -14.03
CA LEU A 149 24.94 0.68 -14.92
C LEU A 149 25.66 2.03 -15.02
N LEU A 150 24.89 3.12 -15.09
CA LEU A 150 25.44 4.48 -15.09
C LEU A 150 26.12 4.81 -13.74
N SER A 151 25.47 4.52 -12.62
CA SER A 151 26.04 4.74 -11.29
C SER A 151 27.31 3.91 -11.08
N GLY A 152 27.27 2.62 -11.41
CA GLY A 152 28.43 1.73 -11.33
C GLY A 152 29.56 2.15 -12.28
N GLY A 153 29.21 2.60 -13.49
CA GLY A 153 30.18 3.16 -14.44
C GLY A 153 30.89 4.40 -13.92
N VAL A 154 30.14 5.33 -13.32
CA VAL A 154 30.73 6.54 -12.70
C VAL A 154 31.68 6.18 -11.58
N VAL A 155 31.33 5.22 -10.73
CA VAL A 155 32.17 4.76 -9.63
C VAL A 155 33.44 4.08 -10.14
N THR A 156 33.32 3.18 -11.12
CA THR A 156 34.44 2.35 -11.56
C THR A 156 35.37 3.06 -12.55
N LEU A 157 34.83 3.87 -13.46
CA LEU A 157 35.63 4.54 -14.49
C LEU A 157 36.29 5.82 -13.98
N PHE A 158 35.59 6.57 -13.12
CA PHE A 158 36.08 7.86 -12.61
C PHE A 158 36.61 7.80 -11.21
N GLY A 159 36.51 6.64 -10.52
CA GLY A 159 36.97 6.48 -9.14
C GLY A 159 36.18 7.32 -8.11
N ILE A 160 34.95 7.71 -8.45
CA ILE A 160 34.11 8.54 -7.57
C ILE A 160 33.56 7.65 -6.44
N PRO A 161 33.60 8.10 -5.18
CA PRO A 161 33.02 7.33 -4.07
C PRO A 161 31.56 6.95 -4.33
N PRO A 162 31.15 5.68 -4.08
CA PRO A 162 29.81 5.17 -4.41
C PRO A 162 28.68 6.01 -3.84
N PHE A 163 28.81 6.49 -2.59
CA PHE A 163 27.75 7.29 -1.95
C PHE A 163 27.50 8.64 -2.65
N ILE A 164 28.56 9.27 -3.26
CA ILE A 164 28.42 10.53 -3.99
C ILE A 164 27.71 10.27 -5.32
N ALA A 165 28.14 9.24 -6.05
CA ALA A 165 27.54 8.88 -7.33
C ALA A 165 26.04 8.51 -7.18
N THR A 166 25.71 7.70 -6.15
CA THR A 166 24.34 7.26 -5.91
C THR A 166 23.46 8.36 -5.32
N LEU A 167 24.01 9.31 -4.57
CA LEU A 167 23.28 10.50 -4.12
C LEU A 167 22.91 11.39 -5.32
N GLY A 168 23.82 11.57 -6.28
CA GLY A 168 23.50 12.24 -7.55
C GLY A 168 22.40 11.50 -8.34
N MET A 169 22.52 10.16 -8.45
CA MET A 169 21.52 9.33 -9.11
C MET A 169 20.16 9.40 -8.41
N MET A 170 20.12 9.47 -7.08
CA MET A 170 18.90 9.64 -6.31
C MET A 170 18.12 10.89 -6.74
N LEU A 171 18.81 12.01 -6.89
CA LEU A 171 18.18 13.27 -7.34
C LEU A 171 17.72 13.17 -8.79
N VAL A 172 18.54 12.61 -9.69
CA VAL A 172 18.18 12.42 -11.10
C VAL A 172 16.96 11.49 -11.22
N ALA A 173 16.97 10.36 -10.52
CA ALA A 173 15.87 9.40 -10.57
C ALA A 173 14.56 10.00 -10.01
N SER A 174 14.63 10.71 -8.88
CA SER A 174 13.45 11.38 -8.29
C SER A 174 12.89 12.45 -9.22
N GLY A 175 13.76 13.30 -9.79
CA GLY A 175 13.35 14.33 -10.73
C GLY A 175 12.77 13.75 -12.02
N SER A 176 13.38 12.69 -12.56
CA SER A 176 12.86 11.99 -13.73
C SER A 176 11.52 11.34 -13.47
N ALA A 177 11.33 10.69 -12.32
CA ALA A 177 10.05 10.11 -11.93
C ALA A 177 8.95 11.18 -11.85
N TYR A 178 9.26 12.32 -11.23
CA TYR A 178 8.33 13.43 -11.11
C TYR A 178 7.91 14.01 -12.47
N ILE A 179 8.88 14.23 -13.38
CA ILE A 179 8.63 14.73 -14.73
C ILE A 179 7.80 13.74 -15.55
N LEU A 180 8.15 12.45 -15.54
CA LEU A 180 7.43 11.42 -16.27
C LEU A 180 5.99 11.22 -15.75
N ALA A 181 5.78 11.40 -14.46
CA ALA A 181 4.45 11.34 -13.84
C ALA A 181 3.66 12.64 -14.01
N GLU A 182 4.26 13.71 -14.59
CA GLU A 182 3.64 15.04 -14.69
C GLU A 182 3.18 15.59 -13.33
N GLY A 183 3.87 15.20 -12.26
CA GLY A 183 3.52 15.54 -10.88
C GLY A 183 2.23 14.92 -10.36
N GLN A 184 1.67 13.92 -11.05
CA GLN A 184 0.39 13.27 -10.70
C GLN A 184 0.53 11.76 -10.50
N SER A 185 -0.43 11.17 -9.77
CA SER A 185 -0.50 9.72 -9.61
C SER A 185 -1.01 9.04 -10.89
N ILE A 186 -0.33 7.99 -11.34
CA ILE A 186 -0.74 7.19 -12.49
C ILE A 186 -1.55 6.01 -11.99
N ASN A 187 -2.87 6.05 -12.21
CA ASN A 187 -3.80 5.03 -11.76
C ASN A 187 -4.37 4.18 -12.92
N GLN A 188 -3.99 4.49 -14.19
CA GLN A 188 -4.47 3.83 -15.39
C GLN A 188 -3.68 2.55 -15.69
N VAL A 189 -3.57 1.67 -14.71
CA VAL A 189 -2.97 0.35 -14.87
C VAL A 189 -4.00 -0.73 -14.58
N PRO A 190 -3.93 -1.93 -15.22
CA PRO A 190 -4.84 -3.03 -14.93
C PRO A 190 -4.70 -3.51 -13.49
N ASP A 191 -5.81 -3.92 -12.84
CA ASP A 191 -5.77 -4.53 -11.51
C ASP A 191 -4.91 -5.79 -11.48
N ALA A 192 -4.87 -6.54 -12.58
CA ALA A 192 -4.03 -7.72 -12.73
C ALA A 192 -2.52 -7.39 -12.68
N PHE A 193 -2.10 -6.17 -13.00
CA PHE A 193 -0.70 -5.77 -12.92
C PHE A 193 -0.18 -5.72 -11.48
N VAL A 194 -1.04 -5.34 -10.54
CA VAL A 194 -0.68 -5.26 -9.12
C VAL A 194 -0.81 -6.61 -8.39
N TRP A 195 -1.30 -7.65 -9.08
CA TRP A 195 -1.50 -8.99 -8.54
C TRP A 195 -0.23 -9.58 -7.89
N LEU A 196 0.94 -9.39 -8.50
CA LEU A 196 2.20 -9.92 -7.95
C LEU A 196 2.52 -9.33 -6.55
N GLY A 197 2.18 -8.06 -6.32
CA GLY A 197 2.42 -7.38 -5.04
C GLY A 197 1.26 -7.46 -4.05
N ARG A 198 0.02 -7.67 -4.51
CA ARG A 198 -1.19 -7.62 -3.68
C ARG A 198 -1.98 -8.92 -3.64
N GLY A 199 -1.74 -9.85 -4.57
CA GLY A 199 -2.41 -11.15 -4.61
C GLY A 199 -1.95 -12.07 -3.48
N ALA A 200 -2.79 -13.06 -3.16
CA ALA A 200 -2.52 -14.07 -2.14
C ALA A 200 -3.11 -15.41 -2.60
N ASP A 201 -2.44 -16.04 -3.60
CA ASP A 201 -2.98 -17.24 -4.26
C ASP A 201 -2.47 -18.54 -3.65
N LEU A 202 -1.25 -18.54 -3.11
CA LEU A 202 -0.66 -19.75 -2.56
C LEU A 202 -1.05 -19.91 -1.08
N ALA A 203 -2.09 -20.68 -0.81
CA ALA A 203 -2.57 -20.98 0.55
C ALA A 203 -2.85 -19.73 1.41
N GLY A 204 -3.25 -18.61 0.77
CA GLY A 204 -3.50 -17.33 1.44
C GLY A 204 -2.23 -16.55 1.81
N LEU A 205 -1.05 -16.98 1.36
CA LEU A 205 0.20 -16.24 1.51
C LEU A 205 0.27 -15.11 0.45
N PRO A 206 0.69 -13.91 0.82
CA PRO A 206 0.92 -12.85 -0.15
C PRO A 206 1.97 -13.23 -1.19
N ASN A 207 1.69 -12.98 -2.47
CA ASN A 207 2.59 -13.35 -3.58
C ASN A 207 3.97 -12.69 -3.44
N ALA A 208 4.05 -11.48 -2.88
CA ALA A 208 5.31 -10.82 -2.58
C ALA A 208 6.19 -11.61 -1.59
N VAL A 209 5.58 -12.30 -0.60
CA VAL A 209 6.31 -13.16 0.33
C VAL A 209 6.88 -14.39 -0.38
N VAL A 210 6.10 -14.99 -1.28
CA VAL A 210 6.56 -16.12 -2.09
C VAL A 210 7.73 -15.69 -2.98
N LEU A 211 7.61 -14.54 -3.65
CA LEU A 211 8.67 -13.97 -4.47
C LEU A 211 9.94 -13.69 -3.65
N MET A 212 9.78 -13.12 -2.46
CA MET A 212 10.89 -12.88 -1.53
C MET A 212 11.64 -14.17 -1.21
N LEU A 213 10.92 -15.26 -0.86
CA LEU A 213 11.53 -16.53 -0.53
C LEU A 213 12.30 -17.15 -1.72
N VAL A 214 11.75 -17.05 -2.93
CA VAL A 214 12.40 -17.51 -4.16
C VAL A 214 13.67 -16.72 -4.45
N LEU A 215 13.61 -15.40 -4.35
CA LEU A 215 14.76 -14.52 -4.55
C LEU A 215 15.83 -14.72 -3.47
N TYR A 216 15.42 -14.94 -2.22
CA TYR A 216 16.36 -15.24 -1.13
C TYR A 216 17.08 -16.58 -1.36
N ALA A 217 16.35 -17.62 -1.76
CA ALA A 217 16.95 -18.92 -2.06
C ALA A 217 17.92 -18.84 -3.26
N THR A 218 17.55 -18.11 -4.33
CA THR A 218 18.44 -17.90 -5.49
C THR A 218 19.67 -17.09 -5.11
N ALA A 219 19.52 -16.01 -4.36
CA ALA A 219 20.64 -15.22 -3.89
C ALA A 219 21.58 -16.06 -3.00
N HIS A 220 21.03 -16.87 -2.09
CA HIS A 220 21.84 -17.77 -1.25
C HIS A 220 22.64 -18.78 -2.09
N ILE A 221 22.03 -19.41 -3.10
CA ILE A 221 22.71 -20.36 -3.99
C ILE A 221 23.85 -19.66 -4.75
N VAL A 222 23.58 -18.48 -5.30
CA VAL A 222 24.58 -17.72 -6.04
C VAL A 222 25.74 -17.32 -5.13
N MET A 223 25.44 -16.74 -3.97
CA MET A 223 26.47 -16.26 -3.03
C MET A 223 27.24 -17.38 -2.33
N SER A 224 26.64 -18.57 -2.16
CA SER A 224 27.33 -19.71 -1.56
C SER A 224 28.25 -20.46 -2.53
N ARG A 225 28.13 -20.19 -3.82
CA ARG A 225 28.96 -20.84 -4.87
C ARG A 225 29.96 -19.91 -5.54
N THR A 226 29.93 -18.63 -5.24
CA THR A 226 30.91 -17.62 -5.65
C THR A 226 31.81 -17.22 -4.49
#